data_273bac971dfb75087b81176cd35925c1
#
_entry.id   273bac971dfb75087b81176cd35925c1
#
_cell.length_a   1.000
_cell.length_b   1.000
_cell.length_c   1.000
_cell.angle_alpha   90.00
_cell.angle_beta   90.00
_cell.angle_gamma   90.00
#
_symmetry.space_group_name_H-M   'P 1'
#
loop_
_entity.id
_entity.type
_entity.pdbx_description
1 polymer ?
#
loop_
_entity_poly.entity_id
_entity_poly.type
_entity_poly.pdbx_seq_one_letter_code
_entity_poly.pdbx_strand_id
1 'polypeptide(L)'
;MAFRRTEPDPSRPVYVISVAASILSVHPRTLRIYEDEGLVCPARTPTNIRLYSEQDIRRVLWIRHLTQNLGVNLAGVRILFELEERLGTRILERLFDEGTRSARAEDPSEAPR
;
A
#
# COMPACT_ATOMS: atom_id res chain seq x y z
N MET A 1 36.66 12.03 3.74
CA MET A 1 35.31 11.90 4.25
C MET A 1 34.59 10.69 3.63
N ALA A 2 34.06 9.87 4.45
CA ALA A 2 33.34 8.76 3.91
C ALA A 2 32.06 9.23 3.23
N PHE A 3 31.88 8.80 2.01
CA PHE A 3 30.68 9.09 1.29
C PHE A 3 29.55 8.25 1.88
N ARG A 4 28.65 8.90 2.59
CA ARG A 4 27.55 8.21 3.22
C ARG A 4 26.44 7.94 2.22
N ARG A 5 26.11 6.69 2.06
CA ARG A 5 24.96 6.33 1.27
C ARG A 5 23.69 6.66 2.06
N THR A 6 22.86 7.48 1.49
CA THR A 6 21.59 7.84 2.12
C THR A 6 20.56 6.79 1.80
N GLU A 7 19.94 6.23 2.84
CA GLU A 7 18.83 5.31 2.65
C GLU A 7 17.67 6.05 2.01
N PRO A 8 16.97 5.45 1.05
CA PRO A 8 15.77 6.07 0.52
C PRO A 8 14.75 6.27 1.63
N ASP A 9 14.16 7.44 1.67
CA ASP A 9 13.11 7.74 2.64
C ASP A 9 11.77 7.28 2.08
N PRO A 10 11.13 6.24 2.69
CA PRO A 10 9.87 5.72 2.15
C PRO A 10 8.73 6.72 2.22
N SER A 11 8.83 7.75 3.05
CA SER A 11 7.79 8.78 3.14
C SER A 11 7.95 9.88 2.10
N ARG A 12 9.05 9.87 1.35
CA ARG A 12 9.32 10.92 0.39
C ARG A 12 8.39 10.80 -0.83
N PRO A 13 7.64 11.85 -1.18
CA PRO A 13 6.75 11.81 -2.33
C PRO A 13 7.55 11.94 -3.62
N VAL A 14 7.54 10.90 -4.45
CA VAL A 14 8.37 10.84 -5.66
C VAL A 14 7.64 10.38 -6.92
N TYR A 15 6.46 9.73 -6.79
CA TYR A 15 5.80 9.13 -7.95
C TYR A 15 4.53 9.89 -8.32
N VAL A 16 4.45 10.38 -9.57
CA VAL A 16 3.20 10.92 -10.08
C VAL A 16 2.19 9.77 -10.25
N ILE A 17 0.91 10.11 -10.33
CA ILE A 17 -0.15 9.11 -10.30
C ILE A 17 -0.02 8.08 -11.42
N SER A 18 0.37 8.48 -12.63
CA SER A 18 0.51 7.53 -13.74
C SER A 18 1.59 6.50 -13.46
N VAL A 19 2.70 6.91 -12.83
CA VAL A 19 3.78 6.01 -12.49
C VAL A 19 3.38 5.11 -11.34
N ALA A 20 2.75 5.68 -10.30
CA ALA A 20 2.27 4.89 -9.17
C ALA A 20 1.27 3.83 -9.63
N ALA A 21 0.34 4.21 -10.48
CA ALA A 21 -0.65 3.28 -11.03
C ALA A 21 0.00 2.17 -11.83
N SER A 22 1.04 2.51 -12.60
CA SER A 22 1.78 1.52 -13.37
C SER A 22 2.51 0.52 -12.45
N ILE A 23 3.18 1.02 -11.42
CA ILE A 23 3.87 0.17 -10.45
C ILE A 23 2.89 -0.80 -9.80
N LEU A 24 1.70 -0.32 -9.47
CA LEU A 24 0.69 -1.10 -8.75
C LEU A 24 -0.20 -1.93 -9.68
N SER A 25 -0.05 -1.76 -10.99
CA SER A 25 -0.91 -2.41 -12.00
C SER A 25 -2.39 -2.12 -11.74
N VAL A 26 -2.71 -0.87 -11.46
CA VAL A 26 -4.08 -0.41 -11.27
C VAL A 26 -4.35 0.77 -12.20
N HIS A 27 -5.63 1.04 -12.44
CA HIS A 27 -6.02 2.24 -13.17
C HIS A 27 -5.82 3.46 -12.26
N PRO A 28 -5.37 4.62 -12.79
CA PRO A 28 -5.26 5.82 -11.96
C PRO A 28 -6.55 6.19 -11.24
N ARG A 29 -7.70 5.87 -11.83
CA ARG A 29 -9.00 6.09 -11.19
C ARG A 29 -9.10 5.37 -9.85
N THR A 30 -8.54 4.17 -9.76
CA THR A 30 -8.56 3.40 -8.52
C THR A 30 -7.84 4.15 -7.40
N LEU A 31 -6.70 4.77 -7.71
CA LEU A 31 -5.95 5.55 -6.74
C LEU A 31 -6.74 6.79 -6.30
N ARG A 32 -7.46 7.43 -7.23
CA ARG A 32 -8.30 8.56 -6.88
C ARG A 32 -9.47 8.16 -5.97
N ILE A 33 -10.07 7.01 -6.23
CA ILE A 33 -11.13 6.47 -5.38
C ILE A 33 -10.61 6.23 -3.97
N TYR A 34 -9.42 5.62 -3.85
CA TYR A 34 -8.84 5.38 -2.53
C TYR A 34 -8.55 6.68 -1.79
N GLU A 35 -8.10 7.70 -2.50
CA GLU A 35 -7.89 9.01 -1.90
C GLU A 35 -9.22 9.62 -1.43
N ASP A 36 -10.24 9.55 -2.28
CA ASP A 36 -11.58 10.07 -1.95
C ASP A 36 -12.16 9.37 -0.73
N GLU A 37 -11.86 8.10 -0.56
CA GLU A 37 -12.32 7.34 0.60
C GLU A 37 -11.44 7.54 1.84
N GLY A 38 -10.42 8.36 1.74
CA GLY A 38 -9.53 8.65 2.86
C GLY A 38 -8.56 7.52 3.18
N LEU A 39 -8.34 6.61 2.25
CA LEU A 39 -7.49 5.45 2.49
C LEU A 39 -6.03 5.71 2.16
N VAL A 40 -5.74 6.68 1.32
CA VAL A 40 -4.40 7.10 0.98
C VAL A 40 -4.40 8.61 0.81
N CYS A 41 -3.29 9.25 1.16
CA CYS A 41 -3.19 10.70 1.11
C CYS A 41 -1.88 11.10 0.44
N PRO A 42 -1.86 11.15 -0.90
CA PRO A 42 -0.64 11.57 -1.60
C PRO A 42 -0.36 13.04 -1.33
N ALA A 43 0.92 13.39 -1.37
CA ALA A 43 1.32 14.79 -1.29
C ALA A 43 0.91 15.52 -2.56
N ARG A 44 0.89 16.85 -2.49
CA ARG A 44 0.58 17.69 -3.64
C ARG A 44 1.73 18.63 -3.90
N THR A 45 2.07 18.79 -5.18
CA THR A 45 3.05 19.82 -5.58
C THR A 45 2.40 21.21 -5.48
N PRO A 46 3.19 22.28 -5.54
CA PRO A 46 2.61 23.63 -5.60
C PRO A 46 1.62 23.82 -6.75
N THR A 47 1.76 23.05 -7.84
CA THR A 47 0.83 23.09 -8.96
C THR A 47 -0.29 22.05 -8.83
N ASN A 48 -0.47 21.50 -7.62
CA ASN A 48 -1.57 20.60 -7.27
C ASN A 48 -1.50 19.24 -7.98
N ILE A 49 -0.30 18.77 -8.25
CA ILE A 49 -0.09 17.43 -8.82
C ILE A 49 0.13 16.44 -7.68
N ARG A 50 -0.55 15.29 -7.75
CA ARG A 50 -0.39 14.22 -6.75
C ARG A 50 0.99 13.58 -6.87
N LEU A 51 1.62 13.38 -5.71
CA LEU A 51 2.88 12.64 -5.62
C LEU A 51 2.75 11.57 -4.54
N TYR A 52 3.01 10.34 -4.93
CA TYR A 52 2.91 9.19 -4.05
C TYR A 52 4.29 8.80 -3.54
N SER A 53 4.38 8.45 -2.27
CA SER A 53 5.59 7.93 -1.67
C SER A 53 5.61 6.40 -1.77
N GLU A 54 6.74 5.79 -1.43
CA GLU A 54 6.79 4.34 -1.34
C GLU A 54 5.86 3.80 -0.24
N GLN A 55 5.69 4.54 0.85
CA GLN A 55 4.72 4.16 1.87
C GLN A 55 3.30 4.16 1.31
N ASP A 56 2.97 5.14 0.47
CA ASP A 56 1.67 5.19 -0.19
C ASP A 56 1.49 3.98 -1.10
N ILE A 57 2.51 3.62 -1.87
CA ILE A 57 2.48 2.44 -2.73
C ILE A 57 2.21 1.19 -1.90
N ARG A 58 2.93 1.03 -0.80
CA ARG A 58 2.76 -0.12 0.09
C ARG A 58 1.38 -0.15 0.71
N ARG A 59 0.86 1.01 1.09
CA ARG A 59 -0.48 1.14 1.65
C ARG A 59 -1.54 0.68 0.63
N VAL A 60 -1.37 1.03 -0.63
CA VAL A 60 -2.29 0.59 -1.69
C VAL A 60 -2.19 -0.93 -1.87
N LEU A 61 -1.00 -1.50 -1.77
CA LEU A 61 -0.85 -2.96 -1.84
C LEU A 61 -1.65 -3.64 -0.72
N TRP A 62 -1.61 -3.09 0.49
CA TRP A 62 -2.41 -3.62 1.61
C TRP A 62 -3.90 -3.52 1.32
N ILE A 63 -4.35 -2.38 0.81
CA ILE A 63 -5.75 -2.18 0.46
C ILE A 63 -6.19 -3.24 -0.56
N ARG A 64 -5.39 -3.44 -1.60
CA ARG A 64 -5.72 -4.42 -2.63
C ARG A 64 -5.71 -5.84 -2.11
N HIS A 65 -4.77 -6.16 -1.23
CA HIS A 65 -4.76 -7.48 -0.60
C HIS A 65 -6.03 -7.73 0.21
N LEU A 66 -6.43 -6.75 1.00
CA LEU A 66 -7.64 -6.86 1.81
C LEU A 66 -8.89 -6.97 0.93
N THR A 67 -8.99 -6.17 -0.12
CA THR A 67 -10.19 -6.14 -0.95
C THR A 67 -10.27 -7.31 -1.92
N GLN A 68 -9.17 -7.69 -2.53
CA GLN A 68 -9.17 -8.71 -3.58
C GLN A 68 -8.90 -10.11 -3.07
N ASN A 69 -8.09 -10.27 -2.05
CA ASN A 69 -7.73 -11.58 -1.55
C ASN A 69 -8.56 -12.00 -0.33
N LEU A 70 -8.92 -11.04 0.52
CA LEU A 70 -9.65 -11.33 1.75
C LEU A 70 -11.11 -10.88 1.70
N GLY A 71 -11.54 -10.27 0.61
CA GLY A 71 -12.94 -9.90 0.42
C GLY A 71 -13.44 -8.77 1.31
N VAL A 72 -12.55 -7.96 1.84
CA VAL A 72 -12.94 -6.82 2.67
C VAL A 72 -13.34 -5.66 1.76
N ASN A 73 -14.48 -5.04 2.01
CA ASN A 73 -14.87 -3.86 1.23
C ASN A 73 -14.13 -2.61 1.74
N LEU A 74 -14.24 -1.50 1.00
CA LEU A 74 -13.50 -0.30 1.35
C LEU A 74 -13.89 0.27 2.71
N ALA A 75 -15.15 0.14 3.10
CA ALA A 75 -15.58 0.58 4.43
C ALA A 75 -14.88 -0.23 5.52
N GLY A 76 -14.73 -1.53 5.31
CA GLY A 76 -14.00 -2.39 6.24
C GLY A 76 -12.53 -2.05 6.31
N VAL A 77 -11.92 -1.73 5.16
CA VAL A 77 -10.53 -1.29 5.13
C VAL A 77 -10.36 -0.01 5.96
N ARG A 78 -11.29 0.92 5.83
CA ARG A 78 -11.24 2.16 6.62
C ARG A 78 -11.30 1.87 8.11
N ILE A 79 -12.17 0.95 8.52
CA ILE A 79 -12.27 0.56 9.92
C ILE A 79 -10.95 -0.04 10.42
N LEU A 80 -10.32 -0.88 9.60
CA LEU A 80 -9.04 -1.47 9.97
C LEU A 80 -7.96 -0.41 10.12
N PHE A 81 -7.94 0.59 9.24
CA PHE A 81 -7.00 1.69 9.36
C PHE A 81 -7.23 2.49 10.64
N GLU A 82 -8.49 2.75 10.98
CA GLU A 82 -8.82 3.47 12.20
C GLU A 82 -8.40 2.69 13.44
N LEU A 83 -8.62 1.39 13.44
CA LEU A 83 -8.20 0.53 14.55
C LEU A 83 -6.69 0.54 14.71
N GLU A 84 -5.98 0.43 13.59
CA GLU A 84 -4.52 0.46 13.61
C GLU A 84 -4.01 1.75 14.23
N GLU A 85 -4.61 2.88 13.85
CA GLU A 85 -4.22 4.17 14.38
C GLU A 85 -4.52 4.28 15.88
N ARG A 86 -5.70 3.84 16.30
CA ARG A 86 -6.09 3.92 17.71
C ARG A 86 -5.29 2.98 18.61
N LEU A 87 -4.95 1.80 18.09
CA LEU A 87 -4.21 0.82 18.89
C LEU A 87 -2.71 1.00 18.80
N GLY A 88 -2.24 1.84 17.87
CA GLY A 88 -0.82 2.08 17.69
C GLY A 88 -0.06 0.84 17.24
N THR A 89 -0.72 -0.06 16.50
CA THR A 89 -0.11 -1.29 16.03
C THR A 89 -0.28 -1.41 14.52
N ARG A 90 0.64 -2.12 13.88
CA ARG A 90 0.65 -2.27 12.41
C ARG A 90 -0.11 -3.52 11.99
N ILE A 91 -1.40 -3.49 12.18
CA ILE A 91 -2.26 -4.63 11.87
C ILE A 91 -2.23 -4.98 10.37
N LEU A 92 -2.33 -3.96 9.52
CA LEU A 92 -2.43 -4.18 8.08
C LEU A 92 -1.17 -4.77 7.49
N GLU A 93 -0.02 -4.26 7.91
CA GLU A 93 1.26 -4.79 7.46
C GLU A 93 1.40 -6.26 7.86
N ARG A 94 1.00 -6.58 9.08
CA ARG A 94 1.07 -7.96 9.56
C ARG A 94 0.15 -8.88 8.77
N LEU A 95 -1.07 -8.43 8.48
CA LEU A 95 -2.00 -9.22 7.68
C LEU A 95 -1.47 -9.45 6.27
N PHE A 96 -0.85 -8.44 5.69
CA PHE A 96 -0.25 -8.55 4.37
C PHE A 96 0.88 -9.58 4.38
N ASP A 97 1.77 -9.49 5.37
CA ASP A 97 2.91 -10.40 5.47
C ASP A 97 2.46 -11.83 5.69
N GLU A 98 1.47 -12.05 6.53
CA GLU A 98 0.93 -13.39 6.77
C GLU A 98 0.28 -13.95 5.51
N GLY A 99 -0.45 -13.14 4.78
CA GLY A 99 -1.06 -13.55 3.52
C GLY A 99 -0.02 -13.95 2.50
N THR A 100 1.05 -13.19 2.41
CA THR A 100 2.14 -13.48 1.49
C THR A 100 2.84 -14.78 1.88
N ARG A 101 3.07 -15.00 3.15
CA ARG A 101 3.69 -16.23 3.64
C ARG A 101 2.80 -17.45 3.36
N SER A 102 1.51 -17.33 3.62
CA SER A 102 0.58 -18.41 3.34
C SER A 102 0.55 -18.76 1.87
N ALA A 103 0.56 -17.75 1.00
CA ALA A 103 0.58 -17.98 -0.43
C ALA A 103 1.84 -18.74 -0.85
N ARG A 104 2.98 -18.42 -0.25
CA ARG A 104 4.23 -19.13 -0.54
C ARG A 104 4.18 -20.57 -0.04
N ALA A 105 3.65 -20.76 1.17
CA ALA A 105 3.56 -22.09 1.76
C ALA A 105 2.64 -22.99 0.95
N GLU A 106 1.67 -22.41 0.26
CA GLU A 106 0.71 -23.16 -0.54
C GLU A 106 1.10 -23.24 -2.01
N ASP A 107 2.29 -22.81 -2.37
CA ASP A 107 2.77 -22.88 -3.75
C ASP A 107 2.75 -24.33 -4.23
N PRO A 108 2.02 -24.65 -5.28
CA PRO A 108 1.93 -26.03 -5.77
C PRO A 108 3.28 -26.63 -6.15
N SER A 109 4.22 -25.82 -6.58
CA SER A 109 5.54 -26.34 -6.95
C SER A 109 6.33 -26.84 -5.74
N GLU A 110 5.98 -26.42 -4.55
CA GLU A 110 6.65 -26.81 -3.31
C GLU A 110 5.83 -27.81 -2.51
N ALA A 111 4.58 -28.01 -2.87
CA ALA A 111 3.71 -28.89 -2.11
C ALA A 111 4.18 -30.35 -2.24
N PRO A 112 4.26 -31.06 -1.14
CA PRO A 112 4.54 -32.50 -1.23
C PRO A 112 3.40 -33.23 -1.92
N ARG A 113 3.71 -34.25 -2.64
CA ARG A 113 2.74 -35.07 -3.34
C ARG A 113 2.50 -36.37 -2.62
#